data_7064caac778e3fcfdb0c63990342b8b4
#
_entry.id   7064caac778e3fcfdb0c63990342b8b4
#
_cell.length_a   1.000
_cell.length_b   1.000
_cell.length_c   1.000
_cell.angle_alpha   90.00
_cell.angle_beta   90.00
_cell.angle_gamma   90.00
#
_symmetry.space_group_name_H-M   'P 1'
#
loop_
_entity.id
_entity.type
_entity.pdbx_description
1 polymer ?
#
loop_
_entity_poly.entity_id
_entity_poly.type
_entity_poly.pdbx_seq_one_letter_code
_entity_poly.pdbx_strand_id
1 'polypeptide(L)'
;MLAHDSWPMKSRIVRASFFRRDPITCARELIGTELIWGRCAGTIVETEAYFAENDKASHTFSRPSARAFVERNKAGAAYVYFSYGAHWMLNVLVKGEANGFVLIRAIEPVRGIELIKRRRGLDDQKSLCSGPGKLTQALDITDRHHEMDLCADPRHCFLRSADAIVDVVADARIGITRSAHHPWRFTLRGSQFVSVPAKL
;
A
#
# COMPACT_ATOMS: atom_id res chain seq x y z
N MET A 1 -2.35 -26.65 -16.24
CA MET A 1 -0.89 -26.42 -16.27
C MET A 1 -0.69 -24.92 -16.11
N LEU A 2 -0.47 -24.46 -14.88
CA LEU A 2 -0.29 -23.03 -14.59
C LEU A 2 1.14 -22.68 -14.99
N ALA A 3 1.30 -21.75 -15.93
CA ALA A 3 2.58 -21.19 -16.29
C ALA A 3 3.24 -20.62 -15.02
N HIS A 4 4.36 -21.17 -14.62
CA HIS A 4 5.27 -20.56 -13.68
C HIS A 4 5.87 -19.33 -14.37
N ASP A 5 5.19 -18.17 -14.23
CA ASP A 5 5.80 -16.90 -14.57
C ASP A 5 7.05 -16.74 -13.68
N SER A 6 8.22 -16.79 -14.33
CA SER A 6 9.50 -16.66 -13.66
C SER A 6 9.60 -15.26 -13.03
N TRP A 7 9.50 -15.21 -11.71
CA TRP A 7 9.89 -14.02 -10.93
C TRP A 7 11.35 -13.66 -11.24
N PRO A 8 11.73 -12.39 -11.31
CA PRO A 8 13.13 -12.02 -11.42
C PRO A 8 13.93 -12.75 -10.33
N MET A 9 14.98 -13.45 -10.72
CA MET A 9 15.73 -14.44 -9.90
C MET A 9 16.22 -13.92 -8.53
N LYS A 10 16.04 -12.63 -8.20
CA LYS A 10 16.48 -11.99 -6.96
C LYS A 10 15.37 -11.34 -6.14
N SER A 11 14.08 -11.53 -6.49
CA SER A 11 12.98 -10.97 -5.72
C SER A 11 12.60 -11.87 -4.55
N ARG A 12 12.35 -11.27 -3.37
CA ARG A 12 11.96 -11.98 -2.15
C ARG A 12 10.67 -11.40 -1.58
N ILE A 13 9.84 -12.27 -1.02
CA ILE A 13 8.65 -11.84 -0.26
C ILE A 13 9.11 -11.01 0.94
N VAL A 14 8.50 -9.85 1.11
CA VAL A 14 8.70 -8.98 2.27
C VAL A 14 8.14 -9.69 3.50
N ARG A 15 8.99 -9.95 4.49
CA ARG A 15 8.63 -10.68 5.71
C ARG A 15 8.09 -9.74 6.79
N ALA A 16 7.42 -10.28 7.79
CA ALA A 16 6.89 -9.54 8.93
C ALA A 16 7.96 -8.70 9.68
N SER A 17 9.23 -9.11 9.65
CA SER A 17 10.34 -8.32 10.22
C SER A 17 10.51 -6.95 9.58
N PHE A 18 10.16 -6.79 8.29
CA PHE A 18 10.15 -5.51 7.61
C PHE A 18 9.17 -4.52 8.27
N PHE A 19 8.00 -5.00 8.67
CA PHE A 19 6.94 -4.22 9.30
C PHE A 19 7.07 -4.10 10.82
N ARG A 20 8.20 -4.53 11.41
CA ARG A 20 8.53 -4.34 12.84
C ARG A 20 9.38 -3.09 13.10
N ARG A 21 9.49 -2.21 12.14
CA ARG A 21 10.17 -0.92 12.22
C ARG A 21 9.14 0.20 12.48
N ASP A 22 9.45 1.42 12.10
CA ASP A 22 8.53 2.55 12.16
C ASP A 22 7.74 2.72 10.84
N PRO A 23 6.56 3.39 10.87
CA PRO A 23 5.72 3.59 9.69
C PRO A 23 6.37 4.40 8.56
N ILE A 24 7.20 5.40 8.85
CA ILE A 24 7.86 6.24 7.83
C ILE A 24 8.86 5.41 7.04
N THR A 25 9.73 4.69 7.73
CA THR A 25 10.72 3.79 7.11
C THR A 25 10.04 2.73 6.26
N CYS A 26 8.98 2.08 6.78
CA CYS A 26 8.23 1.08 6.03
C CYS A 26 7.56 1.68 4.79
N ALA A 27 6.90 2.83 4.92
CA ALA A 27 6.21 3.49 3.81
C ALA A 27 7.20 3.89 2.70
N ARG A 28 8.33 4.49 3.06
CA ARG A 28 9.37 4.91 2.13
C ARG A 28 9.96 3.72 1.37
N GLU A 29 10.30 2.64 2.08
CA GLU A 29 10.97 1.49 1.49
C GLU A 29 10.03 0.52 0.77
N LEU A 30 8.72 0.66 0.89
CA LEU A 30 7.75 -0.04 0.05
C LEU A 30 7.67 0.57 -1.36
N ILE A 31 8.10 1.82 -1.58
CA ILE A 31 8.17 2.39 -2.94
C ILE A 31 9.14 1.55 -3.78
N GLY A 32 8.70 1.20 -5.00
CA GLY A 32 9.45 0.34 -5.92
C GLY A 32 9.32 -1.16 -5.65
N THR A 33 8.66 -1.58 -4.56
CA THR A 33 8.31 -2.99 -4.36
C THR A 33 7.08 -3.34 -5.20
N GLU A 34 6.93 -4.60 -5.56
CA GLU A 34 5.79 -5.10 -6.30
C GLU A 34 4.70 -5.62 -5.34
N LEU A 35 3.49 -5.09 -5.44
CA LEU A 35 2.30 -5.64 -4.77
C LEU A 35 1.71 -6.74 -5.64
N ILE A 36 1.66 -7.95 -5.10
CA ILE A 36 1.01 -9.11 -5.72
C ILE A 36 -0.39 -9.25 -5.15
N TRP A 37 -1.38 -9.37 -6.04
CA TRP A 37 -2.77 -9.56 -5.63
C TRP A 37 -3.50 -10.54 -6.56
N GLY A 38 -3.45 -11.81 -6.23
CA GLY A 38 -3.99 -12.90 -7.03
C GLY A 38 -3.38 -12.93 -8.43
N ARG A 39 -4.21 -12.67 -9.46
CA ARG A 39 -3.79 -12.64 -10.87
C ARG A 39 -3.20 -11.30 -11.32
N CYS A 40 -3.24 -10.28 -10.46
CA CYS A 40 -2.77 -8.93 -10.75
C CYS A 40 -1.49 -8.64 -9.97
N ALA A 41 -0.68 -7.72 -10.48
CA ALA A 41 0.46 -7.17 -9.77
C ALA A 41 0.78 -5.75 -10.28
N GLY A 42 1.47 -4.96 -9.43
CA GLY A 42 1.95 -3.64 -9.82
C GLY A 42 3.03 -3.12 -8.88
N THR A 43 3.90 -2.27 -9.43
CA THR A 43 4.94 -1.58 -8.67
C THR A 43 4.33 -0.49 -7.80
N ILE A 44 4.60 -0.47 -6.52
CA ILE A 44 4.13 0.57 -5.59
C ILE A 44 4.85 1.87 -5.93
N VAL A 45 4.09 2.90 -6.28
CA VAL A 45 4.60 4.22 -6.65
C VAL A 45 4.17 5.31 -5.68
N GLU A 46 3.23 5.03 -4.76
CA GLU A 46 2.77 5.99 -3.77
C GLU A 46 2.30 5.29 -2.49
N THR A 47 2.77 5.78 -1.34
CA THR A 47 2.39 5.33 0.01
C THR A 47 2.19 6.52 0.94
N GLU A 48 1.48 6.30 2.06
CA GLU A 48 1.45 7.24 3.19
C GLU A 48 1.66 6.51 4.51
N ALA A 49 2.43 7.14 5.40
CA ALA A 49 2.62 6.65 6.77
C ALA A 49 1.62 7.30 7.73
N TYR A 50 1.12 6.50 8.68
CA TYR A 50 0.22 6.92 9.76
C TYR A 50 0.68 6.28 11.06
N PHE A 51 0.95 7.08 12.08
CA PHE A 51 1.30 6.57 13.41
C PHE A 51 0.05 6.23 14.22
N ALA A 52 0.14 5.17 15.02
CA ALA A 52 -0.94 4.81 15.94
C ALA A 52 -1.09 5.83 17.08
N GLU A 53 0.01 6.47 17.46
CA GLU A 53 0.07 7.48 18.53
C GLU A 53 0.50 8.83 17.97
N ASN A 54 0.02 9.90 18.56
CA ASN A 54 0.38 11.30 18.24
C ASN A 54 0.09 11.76 16.79
N ASP A 55 -0.60 10.95 15.97
CA ASP A 55 -1.05 11.32 14.63
C ASP A 55 -2.56 11.50 14.59
N LYS A 56 -3.02 12.77 14.62
CA LYS A 56 -4.45 13.09 14.62
C LYS A 56 -5.17 12.73 13.33
N ALA A 57 -4.44 12.37 12.25
CA ALA A 57 -5.00 11.88 11.00
C ALA A 57 -5.14 10.36 10.98
N SER A 58 -4.53 9.66 11.92
CA SER A 58 -4.64 8.20 12.03
C SER A 58 -6.01 7.76 12.55
N HIS A 59 -6.50 6.64 12.07
CA HIS A 59 -7.73 6.02 12.57
C HIS A 59 -7.65 5.64 14.05
N THR A 60 -6.48 5.27 14.56
CA THR A 60 -6.28 4.95 15.98
C THR A 60 -6.57 6.14 16.89
N PHE A 61 -6.41 7.38 16.39
CA PHE A 61 -6.72 8.57 17.16
C PHE A 61 -8.21 8.65 17.53
N SER A 62 -9.10 8.33 16.59
CA SER A 62 -10.55 8.52 16.73
C SER A 62 -11.38 7.24 16.80
N ARG A 63 -10.84 6.08 16.36
CA ARG A 63 -11.59 4.83 16.22
C ARG A 63 -11.11 3.74 17.18
N PRO A 64 -11.90 3.35 18.19
CA PRO A 64 -11.58 2.23 19.08
C PRO A 64 -11.30 0.92 18.33
N SER A 65 -12.05 0.66 17.24
CA SER A 65 -11.85 -0.54 16.41
C SER A 65 -10.48 -0.60 15.76
N ALA A 66 -9.91 0.54 15.36
CA ALA A 66 -8.55 0.58 14.82
C ALA A 66 -7.48 0.31 15.88
N ARG A 67 -7.69 0.78 17.12
CA ARG A 67 -6.82 0.45 18.25
C ARG A 67 -6.86 -1.04 18.57
N ALA A 68 -8.06 -1.60 18.68
CA ALA A 68 -8.25 -3.04 18.89
C ALA A 68 -7.64 -3.88 17.76
N PHE A 69 -7.68 -3.40 16.50
CA PHE A 69 -7.01 -4.06 15.39
C PHE A 69 -5.50 -4.10 15.59
N VAL A 70 -4.86 -2.98 15.97
CA VAL A 70 -3.42 -2.92 16.25
C VAL A 70 -3.04 -3.87 17.38
N GLU A 71 -3.84 -3.95 18.44
CA GLU A 71 -3.58 -4.82 19.60
C GLU A 71 -3.57 -6.31 19.22
N ARG A 72 -4.62 -6.78 18.51
CA ARG A 72 -4.82 -8.21 18.25
C ARG A 72 -4.05 -8.77 17.05
N ASN A 73 -3.61 -7.90 16.12
CA ASN A 73 -2.96 -8.34 14.89
C ASN A 73 -1.44 -8.25 14.95
N LYS A 74 -0.77 -8.99 14.04
CA LYS A 74 0.68 -9.01 13.87
C LYS A 74 1.12 -8.00 12.81
N ALA A 75 2.38 -7.58 12.87
CA ALA A 75 3.01 -6.79 11.81
C ALA A 75 2.86 -7.46 10.45
N GLY A 76 2.48 -6.71 9.42
CA GLY A 76 2.20 -7.21 8.07
C GLY A 76 0.74 -7.59 7.81
N ALA A 77 -0.16 -7.48 8.80
CA ALA A 77 -1.59 -7.71 8.59
C ALA A 77 -2.24 -6.58 7.77
N ALA A 78 -3.13 -6.95 6.86
CA ALA A 78 -3.91 -6.02 6.06
C ALA A 78 -4.99 -5.33 6.91
N TYR A 79 -4.96 -4.01 6.97
CA TYR A 79 -6.03 -3.19 7.54
C TYR A 79 -6.85 -2.59 6.40
N VAL A 80 -7.97 -3.24 6.08
CA VAL A 80 -8.89 -2.82 5.03
C VAL A 80 -10.12 -2.19 5.66
N TYR A 81 -10.49 -0.99 5.19
CA TYR A 81 -11.68 -0.29 5.66
C TYR A 81 -12.40 0.45 4.53
N PHE A 82 -13.70 0.68 4.71
CA PHE A 82 -14.53 1.43 3.77
C PHE A 82 -14.50 2.91 4.13
N SER A 83 -14.09 3.75 3.17
CA SER A 83 -13.88 5.18 3.36
C SER A 83 -14.96 6.00 2.67
N TYR A 84 -15.54 6.99 3.37
CA TYR A 84 -16.55 7.93 2.88
C TYR A 84 -17.76 7.26 2.21
N GLY A 85 -18.09 6.02 2.56
CA GLY A 85 -19.17 5.28 1.92
C GLY A 85 -18.97 4.97 0.43
N ALA A 86 -17.75 5.08 -0.09
CA ALA A 86 -17.46 4.99 -1.52
C ALA A 86 -16.38 3.98 -1.91
N HIS A 87 -15.31 3.87 -1.13
CA HIS A 87 -14.14 3.09 -1.53
C HIS A 87 -13.50 2.33 -0.38
N TRP A 88 -13.01 1.14 -0.67
CA TRP A 88 -12.09 0.41 0.21
C TRP A 88 -10.71 1.04 0.19
N MET A 89 -9.98 0.92 1.30
CA MET A 89 -8.61 1.38 1.46
C MET A 89 -7.75 0.24 1.98
N LEU A 90 -6.60 -0.02 1.34
CA LEU A 90 -5.64 -1.03 1.76
C LEU A 90 -4.50 -0.40 2.54
N ASN A 91 -4.37 -0.80 3.79
CA ASN A 91 -3.21 -0.47 4.62
C ASN A 91 -2.54 -1.76 5.09
N VAL A 92 -1.27 -1.66 5.45
CA VAL A 92 -0.53 -2.72 6.14
C VAL A 92 -0.14 -2.26 7.54
N LEU A 93 -0.33 -3.14 8.53
CA LEU A 93 0.01 -2.87 9.92
C LEU A 93 1.52 -2.89 10.12
N VAL A 94 2.06 -1.81 10.66
CA VAL A 94 3.40 -1.70 11.21
C VAL A 94 3.30 -1.82 12.74
N LYS A 95 4.07 -2.75 13.33
CA LYS A 95 4.02 -3.01 14.77
C LYS A 95 5.39 -3.44 15.29
N GLY A 96 6.13 -2.51 15.87
CA GLY A 96 7.51 -2.75 16.33
C GLY A 96 8.08 -1.55 17.07
N GLU A 97 9.03 -0.85 16.48
CA GLU A 97 9.65 0.35 17.06
C GLU A 97 8.61 1.46 17.31
N ALA A 98 7.68 1.61 16.36
CA ALA A 98 6.45 2.37 16.53
C ALA A 98 5.30 1.65 15.84
N ASN A 99 4.10 1.76 16.41
CA ASN A 99 2.92 1.17 15.82
C ASN A 99 2.25 2.15 14.84
N GLY A 100 1.64 1.60 13.78
CA GLY A 100 0.93 2.42 12.82
C GLY A 100 0.55 1.66 11.54
N PHE A 101 0.32 2.41 10.48
CA PHE A 101 -0.11 1.87 9.20
C PHE A 101 0.66 2.49 8.04
N VAL A 102 0.84 1.71 6.99
CA VAL A 102 1.20 2.22 5.67
C VAL A 102 0.00 2.05 4.73
N LEU A 103 -0.56 3.15 4.26
CA LEU A 103 -1.58 3.16 3.21
C LEU A 103 -0.91 2.98 1.85
N ILE A 104 -1.34 1.99 1.08
CA ILE A 104 -0.93 1.82 -0.32
C ILE A 104 -1.86 2.68 -1.18
N ARG A 105 -1.30 3.74 -1.77
CA ARG A 105 -2.10 4.74 -2.47
C ARG A 105 -2.20 4.52 -3.98
N ALA A 106 -1.09 4.16 -4.60
CA ALA A 106 -1.04 3.92 -6.04
C ALA A 106 0.01 2.88 -6.42
N ILE A 107 -0.28 2.16 -7.50
CA ILE A 107 0.65 1.24 -8.15
C ILE A 107 0.68 1.50 -9.65
N GLU A 108 1.81 1.25 -10.29
CA GLU A 108 1.94 1.06 -11.72
C GLU A 108 1.60 -0.40 -12.06
N PRO A 109 0.49 -0.69 -12.77
CA PRO A 109 0.09 -2.06 -13.08
C PRO A 109 1.10 -2.73 -14.01
N VAL A 110 1.59 -3.93 -13.66
CA VAL A 110 2.56 -4.69 -14.47
C VAL A 110 2.03 -6.06 -14.92
N ARG A 111 1.03 -6.60 -14.20
CA ARG A 111 0.41 -7.89 -14.52
C ARG A 111 -1.10 -7.85 -14.31
N GLY A 112 -1.84 -8.62 -15.16
CA GLY A 112 -3.30 -8.69 -15.08
C GLY A 112 -4.00 -7.43 -15.57
N ILE A 113 -3.35 -6.64 -16.44
CA ILE A 113 -3.80 -5.32 -16.90
C ILE A 113 -5.21 -5.39 -17.49
N GLU A 114 -5.50 -6.37 -18.34
CA GLU A 114 -6.83 -6.52 -18.95
C GLU A 114 -7.93 -6.85 -17.91
N LEU A 115 -7.60 -7.56 -16.84
CA LEU A 115 -8.52 -7.78 -15.73
C LEU A 115 -8.76 -6.49 -14.95
N ILE A 116 -7.72 -5.72 -14.69
CA ILE A 116 -7.77 -4.41 -14.03
C ILE A 116 -8.63 -3.44 -14.85
N LYS A 117 -8.41 -3.34 -16.17
CA LYS A 117 -9.22 -2.50 -17.08
C LYS A 117 -10.71 -2.85 -16.99
N ARG A 118 -11.06 -4.13 -17.07
CA ARG A 118 -12.47 -4.58 -16.94
C ARG A 118 -13.08 -4.17 -15.60
N ARG A 119 -12.36 -4.33 -14.48
CA ARG A 119 -12.85 -3.96 -13.14
C ARG A 119 -13.00 -2.44 -12.98
N ARG A 120 -12.16 -1.68 -13.64
CA ARG A 120 -12.16 -0.22 -13.61
C ARG A 120 -13.10 0.42 -14.64
N GLY A 121 -13.48 -0.31 -15.71
CA GLY A 121 -14.21 0.22 -16.85
C GLY A 121 -13.44 1.30 -17.62
N LEU A 122 -12.10 1.22 -17.67
CA LEU A 122 -11.20 2.21 -18.24
C LEU A 122 -10.07 1.54 -19.02
N ASP A 123 -9.63 2.17 -20.10
CA ASP A 123 -8.48 1.74 -20.91
C ASP A 123 -7.19 2.51 -20.59
N ASP A 124 -7.29 3.76 -20.11
CA ASP A 124 -6.12 4.55 -19.74
C ASP A 124 -5.36 3.94 -18.57
N GLN A 125 -4.22 3.32 -18.88
CA GLN A 125 -3.42 2.58 -17.93
C GLN A 125 -2.95 3.43 -16.74
N LYS A 126 -2.67 4.72 -16.94
CA LYS A 126 -2.22 5.63 -15.89
C LYS A 126 -3.30 5.88 -14.85
N SER A 127 -4.56 5.84 -15.26
CA SER A 127 -5.72 6.08 -14.38
C SER A 127 -6.22 4.82 -13.65
N LEU A 128 -5.73 3.62 -14.00
CA LEU A 128 -6.25 2.36 -13.47
C LEU A 128 -6.09 2.24 -11.95
N CYS A 129 -4.91 2.60 -11.42
CA CYS A 129 -4.53 2.39 -10.02
C CYS A 129 -3.96 3.66 -9.36
N SER A 130 -4.16 4.85 -9.95
CA SER A 130 -3.64 6.13 -9.47
C SER A 130 -4.53 6.72 -8.36
N GLY A 131 -4.55 6.09 -7.22
CA GLY A 131 -5.30 6.48 -6.02
C GLY A 131 -5.81 5.28 -5.24
N PRO A 132 -5.96 5.39 -3.89
CA PRO A 132 -6.20 4.25 -3.02
C PRO A 132 -7.54 3.55 -3.31
N GLY A 133 -8.61 4.28 -3.58
CA GLY A 133 -9.89 3.70 -3.98
C GLY A 133 -9.87 3.09 -5.37
N LYS A 134 -9.14 3.71 -6.33
CA LYS A 134 -8.94 3.15 -7.67
C LYS A 134 -8.17 1.82 -7.60
N LEU A 135 -7.11 1.79 -6.80
CA LEU A 135 -6.28 0.59 -6.55
C LEU A 135 -7.13 -0.56 -5.99
N THR A 136 -7.93 -0.31 -4.95
CA THR A 136 -8.75 -1.37 -4.33
C THR A 136 -9.82 -1.90 -5.29
N GLN A 137 -10.45 -1.04 -6.08
CA GLN A 137 -11.37 -1.46 -7.14
C GLN A 137 -10.65 -2.30 -8.22
N ALA A 138 -9.47 -1.86 -8.68
CA ALA A 138 -8.67 -2.54 -9.69
C ALA A 138 -8.26 -3.96 -9.28
N LEU A 139 -7.87 -4.12 -8.01
CA LEU A 139 -7.42 -5.39 -7.44
C LEU A 139 -8.57 -6.22 -6.82
N ASP A 140 -9.80 -5.70 -6.76
CA ASP A 140 -10.96 -6.32 -6.10
C ASP A 140 -10.72 -6.53 -4.59
N ILE A 141 -10.16 -5.52 -3.94
CA ILE A 141 -9.91 -5.52 -2.50
C ILE A 141 -11.15 -5.05 -1.76
N THR A 142 -11.62 -5.87 -0.82
CA THR A 142 -12.80 -5.61 0.02
C THR A 142 -12.51 -6.01 1.46
N ASP A 143 -13.52 -5.94 2.32
CA ASP A 143 -13.49 -6.39 3.72
C ASP A 143 -13.04 -7.85 3.91
N ARG A 144 -13.30 -8.73 2.92
CA ARG A 144 -12.83 -10.13 2.96
C ARG A 144 -11.32 -10.29 3.09
N HIS A 145 -10.55 -9.23 2.79
CA HIS A 145 -9.09 -9.20 2.92
C HIS A 145 -8.63 -8.53 4.21
N HIS A 146 -9.56 -8.05 5.05
CA HIS A 146 -9.23 -7.48 6.35
C HIS A 146 -8.60 -8.56 7.25
N GLU A 147 -7.51 -8.20 7.95
CA GLU A 147 -6.70 -9.10 8.79
C GLU A 147 -5.87 -10.17 8.06
N MET A 148 -5.88 -10.18 6.71
CA MET A 148 -5.03 -11.09 5.94
C MET A 148 -3.53 -10.84 6.24
N ASP A 149 -2.76 -11.90 6.42
CA ASP A 149 -1.29 -11.82 6.57
C ASP A 149 -0.63 -11.65 5.20
N LEU A 150 -0.17 -10.43 4.89
CA LEU A 150 0.50 -10.09 3.63
C LEU A 150 1.98 -10.55 3.57
N CYS A 151 2.45 -11.26 4.60
CA CYS A 151 3.81 -11.79 4.66
C CYS A 151 3.86 -13.32 4.48
N ALA A 152 2.71 -13.99 4.43
CA ALA A 152 2.61 -15.45 4.42
C ALA A 152 2.14 -16.05 3.09
N ASP A 153 1.21 -15.41 2.37
CA ASP A 153 0.63 -15.94 1.14
C ASP A 153 1.29 -15.31 -0.11
N PRO A 154 2.00 -16.09 -0.95
CA PRO A 154 2.63 -15.55 -2.16
C PRO A 154 1.65 -14.99 -3.19
N ARG A 155 0.35 -15.28 -3.06
CA ARG A 155 -0.71 -14.72 -3.91
C ARG A 155 -1.13 -13.31 -3.47
N HIS A 156 -0.85 -12.91 -2.23
CA HIS A 156 -1.20 -11.61 -1.65
C HIS A 156 -0.02 -11.13 -0.79
N CYS A 157 0.98 -10.53 -1.42
CA CYS A 157 2.22 -10.14 -0.73
C CYS A 157 2.92 -8.96 -1.41
N PHE A 158 3.99 -8.53 -0.79
CA PHE A 158 4.95 -7.59 -1.37
C PHE A 158 6.21 -8.35 -1.80
N LEU A 159 6.68 -8.09 -3.02
CA LEU A 159 7.97 -8.61 -3.52
C LEU A 159 8.97 -7.48 -3.64
N ARG A 160 10.14 -7.65 -3.05
CA ARG A 160 11.25 -6.68 -3.12
C ARG A 160 12.41 -7.26 -3.91
N SER A 161 12.90 -6.52 -4.90
CA SER A 161 14.17 -6.81 -5.55
C SER A 161 15.34 -6.38 -4.66
N ALA A 162 16.39 -7.20 -4.57
CA ALA A 162 17.56 -6.89 -3.77
C ALA A 162 18.38 -5.72 -4.35
N ASP A 163 18.30 -5.51 -5.67
CA ASP A 163 19.16 -4.58 -6.42
C ASP A 163 18.42 -3.29 -6.82
N ALA A 164 17.16 -3.06 -6.38
CA ALA A 164 16.40 -1.88 -6.76
C ALA A 164 16.88 -0.62 -6.02
N ILE A 165 17.53 0.29 -6.75
CA ILE A 165 17.77 1.66 -6.29
C ILE A 165 16.55 2.49 -6.69
N VAL A 166 15.87 3.08 -5.71
CA VAL A 166 14.62 3.80 -5.91
C VAL A 166 14.79 5.24 -5.42
N ASP A 167 14.54 6.21 -6.29
CA ASP A 167 14.51 7.62 -5.91
C ASP A 167 13.12 7.99 -5.39
N VAL A 168 13.03 8.35 -4.10
CA VAL A 168 11.79 8.56 -3.38
C VAL A 168 11.68 10.01 -2.92
N VAL A 169 10.59 10.67 -3.34
CA VAL A 169 10.21 12.01 -2.89
C VAL A 169 9.28 11.91 -1.70
N ALA A 170 9.53 12.72 -0.66
CA ALA A 170 8.63 12.89 0.48
C ALA A 170 7.82 14.19 0.33
N ASP A 171 6.50 14.13 0.60
CA ASP A 171 5.58 15.26 0.51
C ASP A 171 4.47 15.15 1.57
N ALA A 172 3.61 16.14 1.67
CA ALA A 172 2.45 16.13 2.54
C ALA A 172 1.44 15.05 2.12
N ARG A 173 0.77 14.45 3.11
CA ARG A 173 -0.31 13.48 2.90
C ARG A 173 -1.53 14.14 2.25
N ILE A 174 -2.30 13.36 1.49
CA ILE A 174 -3.44 13.84 0.70
C ILE A 174 -4.76 13.57 1.43
N GLY A 175 -5.68 14.54 1.35
CA GLY A 175 -7.05 14.37 1.82
C GLY A 175 -7.20 14.38 3.34
N ILE A 176 -6.21 14.88 4.08
CA ILE A 176 -6.26 15.06 5.53
C ILE A 176 -6.15 16.53 5.91
N THR A 177 -6.80 16.92 7.01
CA THR A 177 -6.77 18.29 7.55
C THR A 177 -6.00 18.39 8.87
N ARG A 178 -5.85 17.25 9.58
CA ARG A 178 -5.10 17.18 10.84
C ARG A 178 -3.73 16.58 10.58
N SER A 179 -2.71 17.04 11.30
CA SER A 179 -1.31 16.59 11.12
C SER A 179 -0.84 16.63 9.65
N ALA A 180 -1.40 17.55 8.85
CA ALA A 180 -1.18 17.62 7.40
C ALA A 180 0.21 18.14 7.01
N HIS A 181 0.91 18.82 7.95
CA HIS A 181 2.22 19.42 7.74
C HIS A 181 3.38 18.41 7.69
N HIS A 182 3.13 17.16 8.10
CA HIS A 182 4.17 16.13 8.07
C HIS A 182 4.40 15.59 6.65
N PRO A 183 5.66 15.47 6.18
CA PRO A 183 6.00 14.93 4.87
C PRO A 183 5.98 13.39 4.90
N TRP A 184 4.84 12.80 5.24
CA TRP A 184 4.68 11.35 5.43
C TRP A 184 3.98 10.67 4.27
N ARG A 185 3.97 11.29 3.10
CA ARG A 185 3.62 10.69 1.82
C ARG A 185 4.89 10.49 1.01
N PHE A 186 5.05 9.32 0.43
CA PHE A 186 6.21 8.94 -0.37
C PHE A 186 5.78 8.57 -1.77
N THR A 187 6.51 9.06 -2.77
CA THR A 187 6.25 8.79 -4.19
C THR A 187 7.53 8.41 -4.92
N LEU A 188 7.39 7.53 -5.92
CA LEU A 188 8.46 7.23 -6.87
C LEU A 188 8.69 8.47 -7.75
N ARG A 189 9.93 9.03 -7.74
CA ARG A 189 10.25 10.22 -8.53
C ARG A 189 9.95 9.99 -10.01
N GLY A 190 9.25 10.94 -10.62
CA GLY A 190 8.94 10.92 -12.04
C GLY A 190 7.84 9.94 -12.46
N SER A 191 7.25 9.16 -11.55
CA SER A 191 6.17 8.25 -11.89
C SER A 191 4.91 9.01 -12.31
N GLN A 192 4.34 8.60 -13.44
CA GLN A 192 3.08 9.12 -13.97
C GLN A 192 1.84 8.41 -13.41
N PHE A 193 2.04 7.41 -12.53
CA PHE A 193 0.97 6.58 -11.95
C PHE A 193 0.58 7.01 -10.53
N VAL A 194 1.18 8.07 -9.99
CA VAL A 194 0.81 8.64 -8.69
C VAL A 194 -0.58 9.27 -8.71
N SER A 195 -1.25 9.33 -7.56
CA SER A 195 -2.60 9.91 -7.46
C SER A 195 -2.61 11.44 -7.66
N VAL A 196 -1.57 12.10 -7.15
CA VAL A 196 -1.29 13.53 -7.31
C VAL A 196 0.22 13.70 -7.47
N PRO A 197 0.71 14.47 -8.46
CA PRO A 197 2.14 14.78 -8.57
C PRO A 197 2.70 15.35 -7.25
N ALA A 198 3.93 14.94 -6.88
CA ALA A 198 4.61 15.52 -5.75
C ALA A 198 4.96 16.99 -6.03
N LYS A 199 4.88 17.83 -5.00
CA LYS A 199 5.42 19.19 -5.08
C LYS A 199 6.94 19.09 -4.97
N LEU A 200 7.61 19.44 -6.06
CA LEU A 200 9.08 19.50 -6.12
C LEU A 200 9.59 20.78 -5.46
#